data_50a532cd4f06e4dcdb70fa6a986a5c32
#
_entry.id   50a532cd4f06e4dcdb70fa6a986a5c32
#
_cell.length_a   1.000
_cell.length_b   1.000
_cell.length_c   1.000
_cell.angle_alpha   90.00
_cell.angle_beta   90.00
_cell.angle_gamma   90.00
#
_symmetry.space_group_name_H-M   'P 1'
#
loop_
_entity.id
_entity.type
_entity.pdbx_description
1 polymer ?
#
loop_
_entity_poly.entity_id
_entity_poly.type
_entity_poly.pdbx_seq_one_letter_code
_entity_poly.pdbx_strand_id
1 'polypeptide(L)'
;GPAGPTGATGATGATGATGATGATGATGVPAGRNKIINGNFDIWQRGTSFTASGYGCDRWRSYYTGGTTTAYTRQSFTLGQTDVPNNPEYYTRLVVTSGNAAGSRASFNQKIENVKTFQGQTVTVSFWAKADATKDLTVEFLQYFGTGGSPSAYVTATPQKFSISNTWTKFTKTFSIPSITGKTLGTDNNDYIDLAFWMDAGSDYNTRVSSLGNQSGTFEFAQVQVEEGSSATDFEYKSIGETIQDCKRYYMHLLNIGGGGYATGSGQTARAYTYATFPARMRVNP
;
A
#
# COMPACT_ATOMS: atom_id res chain seq x y z
N GLY A 1 34.43 -74.92 -51.35
CA GLY A 1 33.26 -74.11 -51.77
C GLY A 1 33.56 -72.64 -51.61
N PRO A 2 33.10 -71.70 -52.46
CA PRO A 2 33.36 -70.28 -52.34
C PRO A 2 32.64 -69.71 -51.13
N ALA A 3 33.22 -68.69 -50.52
CA ALA A 3 32.65 -67.98 -49.38
C ALA A 3 31.32 -67.25 -49.75
N GLY A 4 30.33 -67.33 -48.91
CA GLY A 4 29.03 -66.69 -49.14
C GLY A 4 29.14 -65.15 -49.13
N PRO A 5 28.18 -64.43 -49.70
CA PRO A 5 28.21 -63.02 -49.86
C PRO A 5 28.13 -62.30 -48.46
N THR A 6 28.84 -61.16 -48.33
CA THR A 6 28.85 -60.30 -47.11
C THR A 6 27.43 -59.77 -46.86
N GLY A 7 26.96 -59.87 -45.60
CA GLY A 7 25.65 -59.34 -45.21
C GLY A 7 25.55 -57.84 -45.43
N ALA A 8 24.36 -57.37 -45.72
CA ALA A 8 24.08 -55.91 -45.92
C ALA A 8 24.39 -55.08 -44.67
N THR A 9 24.96 -53.91 -44.88
CA THR A 9 25.21 -52.95 -43.84
C THR A 9 23.87 -52.49 -43.23
N GLY A 10 23.75 -52.44 -41.87
CA GLY A 10 22.55 -52.02 -41.16
C GLY A 10 22.24 -50.57 -41.50
N ALA A 11 20.96 -50.23 -41.49
CA ALA A 11 20.48 -48.86 -41.75
C ALA A 11 20.99 -47.86 -40.68
N THR A 12 21.35 -46.66 -41.11
CA THR A 12 21.75 -45.55 -40.23
C THR A 12 20.56 -45.17 -39.29
N GLY A 13 20.81 -45.07 -38.00
CA GLY A 13 19.79 -44.68 -37.02
C GLY A 13 19.22 -43.30 -37.33
N ALA A 14 17.94 -43.09 -37.02
CA ALA A 14 17.24 -41.80 -37.22
C ALA A 14 17.89 -40.68 -36.40
N THR A 15 18.00 -39.50 -37.00
CA THR A 15 18.47 -38.30 -36.31
C THR A 15 17.55 -37.98 -35.12
N GLY A 16 18.11 -37.71 -33.93
CA GLY A 16 17.36 -37.37 -32.74
C GLY A 16 16.54 -36.10 -32.96
N ALA A 17 15.36 -36.01 -32.32
CA ALA A 17 14.49 -34.87 -32.42
C ALA A 17 15.19 -33.59 -31.88
N THR A 18 14.98 -32.46 -32.56
CA THR A 18 15.48 -31.16 -32.11
C THR A 18 14.90 -30.83 -30.72
N GLY A 19 15.74 -30.47 -29.77
CA GLY A 19 15.30 -30.07 -28.43
C GLY A 19 14.28 -28.92 -28.49
N ALA A 20 13.31 -28.90 -27.56
CA ALA A 20 12.32 -27.87 -27.48
C ALA A 20 13.01 -26.49 -27.26
N THR A 21 12.52 -25.45 -27.95
CA THR A 21 12.97 -24.07 -27.74
C THR A 21 12.78 -23.71 -26.25
N GLY A 22 13.82 -23.20 -25.60
CA GLY A 22 13.75 -22.72 -24.22
C GLY A 22 12.62 -21.70 -24.05
N ALA A 23 11.94 -21.76 -22.93
CA ALA A 23 10.89 -20.78 -22.61
C ALA A 23 11.45 -19.35 -22.71
N THR A 24 10.69 -18.46 -23.35
CA THR A 24 11.02 -17.02 -23.38
C THR A 24 11.15 -16.55 -21.95
N GLY A 25 12.26 -15.91 -21.58
CA GLY A 25 12.47 -15.32 -20.26
C GLY A 25 11.29 -14.37 -19.94
N ALA A 26 10.85 -14.36 -18.67
CA ALA A 26 9.80 -13.45 -18.24
C ALA A 26 10.20 -12.03 -18.65
N THR A 27 9.31 -11.33 -19.37
CA THR A 27 9.46 -9.89 -19.66
C THR A 27 9.64 -9.18 -18.34
N GLY A 28 10.75 -8.46 -18.15
CA GLY A 28 11.06 -7.78 -16.91
C GLY A 28 9.88 -6.89 -16.50
N VAL A 29 9.36 -7.08 -15.31
CA VAL A 29 8.24 -6.28 -14.81
C VAL A 29 8.75 -4.87 -14.55
N PRO A 30 8.16 -3.80 -15.13
CA PRO A 30 8.68 -2.44 -14.98
C PRO A 30 8.77 -2.01 -13.51
N ALA A 31 9.85 -1.32 -13.14
CA ALA A 31 9.96 -0.67 -11.84
C ALA A 31 8.98 0.52 -11.74
N GLY A 32 8.56 0.86 -10.51
CA GLY A 32 7.66 1.98 -10.24
C GLY A 32 6.19 1.70 -10.55
N ARG A 33 5.82 0.44 -10.73
CA ARG A 33 4.42 0.03 -10.91
C ARG A 33 3.59 0.17 -9.64
N ASN A 34 4.19 -0.11 -8.47
CA ASN A 34 3.50 0.06 -7.19
C ASN A 34 3.38 1.55 -6.85
N LYS A 35 2.15 2.07 -6.83
CA LYS A 35 1.88 3.48 -6.47
C LYS A 35 1.71 3.69 -4.97
N ILE A 36 1.74 2.61 -4.19
CA ILE A 36 1.74 2.70 -2.72
C ILE A 36 3.17 2.96 -2.23
N ILE A 37 3.31 3.98 -1.41
CA ILE A 37 4.57 4.31 -0.74
C ILE A 37 4.57 3.58 0.61
N ASN A 38 5.67 2.90 0.95
CA ASN A 38 5.82 2.16 2.20
C ASN A 38 4.74 1.06 2.36
N GLY A 39 4.43 0.34 1.28
CA GLY A 39 3.47 -0.77 1.30
C GLY A 39 3.97 -2.00 2.06
N ASN A 40 5.27 -2.08 2.33
CA ASN A 40 5.89 -3.12 3.17
C ASN A 40 5.95 -2.73 4.65
N PHE A 41 5.49 -1.52 5.03
CA PHE A 41 5.46 -1.00 6.40
C PHE A 41 6.83 -0.90 7.09
N ASP A 42 7.88 -0.60 6.34
CA ASP A 42 9.26 -0.52 6.87
C ASP A 42 9.54 0.81 7.59
N ILE A 43 8.90 1.91 7.19
CA ILE A 43 9.23 3.27 7.65
C ILE A 43 8.21 3.78 8.66
N TRP A 44 8.69 4.13 9.86
CA TRP A 44 7.89 4.57 11.00
C TRP A 44 8.54 5.76 11.73
N GLN A 45 8.65 6.90 11.07
CA GLN A 45 9.34 8.08 11.62
C GLN A 45 8.64 8.71 12.84
N ARG A 46 7.31 8.51 12.99
CA ARG A 46 6.50 9.10 14.07
C ARG A 46 6.44 8.26 15.35
N GLY A 47 7.00 7.05 15.34
CA GLY A 47 6.87 6.07 16.40
C GLY A 47 6.17 4.79 15.92
N THR A 48 6.00 3.81 16.78
CA THR A 48 5.55 2.46 16.43
C THR A 48 4.22 2.02 17.06
N SER A 49 3.59 2.91 17.86
CA SER A 49 2.32 2.64 18.55
C SER A 49 1.48 3.90 18.68
N PHE A 50 0.23 3.84 18.26
CA PHE A 50 -0.70 4.98 18.21
C PHE A 50 -2.10 4.54 18.62
N THR A 51 -2.78 5.41 19.37
CA THR A 51 -4.20 5.24 19.75
C THR A 51 -5.08 6.37 19.25
N ALA A 52 -4.49 7.45 18.73
CA ALA A 52 -5.22 8.55 18.12
C ALA A 52 -5.41 8.33 16.62
N SER A 53 -6.54 8.80 16.08
CA SER A 53 -6.74 8.88 14.64
C SER A 53 -5.68 9.78 14.02
N GLY A 54 -4.98 9.29 12.99
CA GLY A 54 -3.88 10.04 12.37
C GLY A 54 -2.89 9.14 11.64
N TYR A 55 -1.81 9.77 11.17
CA TYR A 55 -0.71 9.07 10.53
C TYR A 55 0.19 8.40 11.58
N GLY A 56 0.48 7.12 11.39
CA GLY A 56 1.43 6.34 12.21
C GLY A 56 2.62 5.88 11.37
N CYS A 57 2.52 4.70 10.76
CA CYS A 57 3.43 4.28 9.70
C CYS A 57 3.45 5.33 8.59
N ASP A 58 4.62 5.67 8.09
CA ASP A 58 4.74 6.74 7.11
C ASP A 58 3.84 6.50 5.90
N ARG A 59 3.12 7.53 5.50
CA ARG A 59 2.08 7.53 4.46
C ARG A 59 0.74 6.89 4.86
N TRP A 60 0.68 6.08 5.90
CA TRP A 60 -0.53 5.37 6.31
C TRP A 60 -1.22 6.05 7.50
N ARG A 61 -2.54 6.15 7.39
CA ARG A 61 -3.40 6.80 8.37
C ARG A 61 -4.44 5.84 8.91
N SER A 62 -4.57 5.74 10.23
CA SER A 62 -5.75 5.20 10.89
C SER A 62 -6.79 6.30 11.05
N TYR A 63 -8.03 6.04 10.67
CA TYR A 63 -9.14 6.98 10.85
C TYR A 63 -10.34 6.26 11.43
N TYR A 64 -10.91 6.83 12.48
CA TYR A 64 -12.09 6.29 13.14
C TYR A 64 -13.01 7.38 13.68
N THR A 65 -14.32 7.09 13.79
CA THR A 65 -15.38 7.98 14.30
C THR A 65 -16.51 7.18 14.94
N GLY A 66 -17.53 7.88 15.45
CA GLY A 66 -18.78 7.25 15.91
C GLY A 66 -18.60 6.33 17.13
N GLY A 67 -17.71 6.70 18.06
CA GLY A 67 -17.41 5.91 19.25
C GLY A 67 -16.46 4.73 19.02
N THR A 68 -16.10 4.45 17.78
CA THR A 68 -15.06 3.45 17.44
C THR A 68 -13.70 3.95 17.88
N THR A 69 -12.83 3.05 18.30
CA THR A 69 -11.41 3.31 18.62
C THR A 69 -10.51 2.34 17.87
N THR A 70 -9.26 2.73 17.65
CA THR A 70 -8.27 1.88 16.99
C THR A 70 -6.91 2.03 17.67
N ALA A 71 -6.32 0.91 18.11
CA ALA A 71 -4.90 0.86 18.42
C ALA A 71 -4.14 0.41 17.17
N TYR A 72 -3.15 1.19 16.77
CA TYR A 72 -2.37 1.01 15.54
C TYR A 72 -0.90 0.84 15.89
N THR A 73 -0.31 -0.31 15.53
CA THR A 73 1.05 -0.69 15.95
C THR A 73 1.85 -1.34 14.84
N ARG A 74 3.19 -1.14 14.90
CA ARG A 74 4.15 -1.95 14.15
C ARG A 74 4.35 -3.29 14.84
N GLN A 75 4.39 -4.35 14.05
CA GLN A 75 4.72 -5.70 14.48
C GLN A 75 5.89 -6.23 13.65
N SER A 76 6.66 -7.16 14.19
CA SER A 76 7.75 -7.82 13.47
C SER A 76 7.35 -9.24 13.08
N PHE A 77 7.72 -9.64 11.87
CA PHE A 77 7.72 -11.05 11.50
C PHE A 77 8.89 -11.78 12.17
N THR A 78 8.71 -13.07 12.42
CA THR A 78 9.82 -13.92 12.79
C THR A 78 10.71 -14.16 11.57
N LEU A 79 12.02 -14.00 11.72
CA LEU A 79 12.96 -14.26 10.65
C LEU A 79 12.83 -15.71 10.15
N GLY A 80 12.74 -15.89 8.83
CA GLY A 80 12.56 -17.19 8.19
C GLY A 80 11.13 -17.70 8.17
N GLN A 81 10.13 -16.88 8.54
CA GLN A 81 8.73 -17.24 8.34
C GLN A 81 8.42 -17.44 6.85
N THR A 82 7.42 -18.28 6.55
CA THR A 82 7.00 -18.62 5.18
C THR A 82 5.56 -18.19 4.86
N ASP A 83 4.87 -17.57 5.80
CA ASP A 83 3.47 -17.16 5.66
C ASP A 83 3.31 -16.04 4.64
N VAL A 84 4.25 -15.07 4.66
CA VAL A 84 4.31 -13.97 3.70
C VAL A 84 5.65 -14.06 2.96
N PRO A 85 5.67 -14.09 1.60
CA PRO A 85 6.89 -14.31 0.84
C PRO A 85 7.91 -13.19 0.99
N ASN A 86 9.17 -13.52 0.66
CA ASN A 86 10.32 -12.60 0.68
C ASN A 86 10.70 -12.05 2.08
N ASN A 87 10.29 -12.73 3.16
CA ASN A 87 10.68 -12.40 4.54
C ASN A 87 10.58 -10.90 4.88
N PRO A 88 9.42 -10.25 4.78
CA PRO A 88 9.28 -8.86 5.24
C PRO A 88 9.64 -8.78 6.74
N GLU A 89 10.26 -7.67 7.15
CA GLU A 89 10.65 -7.47 8.54
C GLU A 89 9.45 -7.07 9.40
N TYR A 90 8.57 -6.23 8.85
CA TYR A 90 7.45 -5.66 9.60
C TYR A 90 6.10 -5.88 8.91
N TYR A 91 5.07 -5.76 9.72
CA TYR A 91 3.68 -5.62 9.30
C TYR A 91 2.95 -4.65 10.22
N THR A 92 1.78 -4.20 9.80
CA THR A 92 0.95 -3.33 10.63
C THR A 92 -0.20 -4.10 11.26
N ARG A 93 -0.53 -3.74 12.52
CA ARG A 93 -1.67 -4.28 13.26
C ARG A 93 -2.58 -3.15 13.68
N LEU A 94 -3.88 -3.31 13.44
CA LEU A 94 -4.93 -2.45 13.96
C LEU A 94 -5.87 -3.28 14.82
N VAL A 95 -6.03 -2.88 16.08
CA VAL A 95 -7.02 -3.45 17.00
C VAL A 95 -8.20 -2.47 17.03
N VAL A 96 -9.32 -2.89 16.48
CA VAL A 96 -10.54 -2.07 16.35
C VAL A 96 -11.54 -2.45 17.43
N THR A 97 -12.03 -1.45 18.14
CA THR A 97 -13.20 -1.59 19.02
C THR A 97 -14.33 -0.73 18.46
N SER A 98 -15.37 -1.38 17.93
CA SER A 98 -16.51 -0.68 17.32
C SER A 98 -17.32 0.09 18.36
N GLY A 99 -17.76 1.28 17.99
CA GLY A 99 -18.75 2.03 18.76
C GLY A 99 -20.19 1.49 18.61
N ASN A 100 -20.42 0.52 17.70
CA ASN A 100 -21.71 -0.11 17.42
C ASN A 100 -22.86 0.88 17.12
N ALA A 101 -22.53 2.03 16.56
CA ALA A 101 -23.50 3.06 16.17
C ALA A 101 -23.61 3.17 14.64
N ALA A 102 -24.66 3.78 14.14
CA ALA A 102 -24.87 4.03 12.72
C ALA A 102 -23.67 4.79 12.07
N GLY A 103 -23.10 5.77 12.78
CA GLY A 103 -21.94 6.55 12.36
C GLY A 103 -20.58 5.95 12.76
N SER A 104 -20.53 4.72 13.32
CA SER A 104 -19.27 4.03 13.64
C SER A 104 -18.45 3.76 12.39
N ARG A 105 -17.13 3.98 12.49
CA ARG A 105 -16.22 3.77 11.38
C ARG A 105 -14.80 3.51 11.87
N ALA A 106 -14.12 2.54 11.25
CA ALA A 106 -12.67 2.41 11.31
C ALA A 106 -12.13 2.09 9.92
N SER A 107 -11.14 2.85 9.47
CA SER A 107 -10.47 2.61 8.20
C SER A 107 -8.98 2.89 8.28
N PHE A 108 -8.22 2.20 7.43
CA PHE A 108 -6.79 2.33 7.27
C PHE A 108 -6.49 2.77 5.84
N ASN A 109 -5.86 3.93 5.68
CA ASN A 109 -5.87 4.66 4.42
C ASN A 109 -4.48 5.08 3.96
N GLN A 110 -4.29 5.11 2.63
CA GLN A 110 -3.19 5.86 2.02
C GLN A 110 -3.73 6.77 0.91
N LYS A 111 -3.43 8.06 1.01
CA LYS A 111 -3.70 9.04 -0.03
C LYS A 111 -2.57 9.03 -1.06
N ILE A 112 -2.91 8.70 -2.30
CA ILE A 112 -2.03 8.78 -3.47
C ILE A 112 -2.20 10.16 -4.08
N GLU A 113 -1.10 10.88 -4.25
CA GLU A 113 -1.08 12.25 -4.75
C GLU A 113 -1.66 12.35 -6.15
N ASN A 114 -2.48 13.39 -6.37
CA ASN A 114 -3.13 13.72 -7.63
C ASN A 114 -4.25 12.75 -8.04
N VAL A 115 -5.47 13.26 -8.04
CA VAL A 115 -6.68 12.51 -8.43
C VAL A 115 -6.64 11.98 -9.87
N LYS A 116 -5.75 12.53 -10.71
CA LYS A 116 -5.54 12.10 -12.11
C LYS A 116 -4.79 10.76 -12.19
N THR A 117 -4.13 10.31 -11.12
CA THR A 117 -3.17 9.19 -11.13
C THR A 117 -3.74 7.92 -11.76
N PHE A 118 -4.98 7.57 -11.57
CA PHE A 118 -5.59 6.36 -12.13
C PHE A 118 -6.89 6.64 -12.89
N GLN A 119 -7.16 7.89 -13.23
CA GLN A 119 -8.43 8.29 -13.80
C GLN A 119 -8.79 7.50 -15.05
N GLY A 120 -9.99 6.93 -15.09
CA GLY A 120 -10.49 6.16 -16.20
C GLY A 120 -9.78 4.83 -16.47
N GLN A 121 -8.89 4.40 -15.54
CA GLN A 121 -8.09 3.20 -15.70
C GLN A 121 -8.63 2.04 -14.85
N THR A 122 -8.21 0.85 -15.23
CA THR A 122 -8.31 -0.36 -14.42
C THR A 122 -7.06 -0.49 -13.57
N VAL A 123 -7.21 -0.70 -12.27
CA VAL A 123 -6.11 -0.93 -11.33
C VAL A 123 -6.32 -2.22 -10.56
N THR A 124 -5.24 -2.84 -10.16
CA THR A 124 -5.26 -4.03 -9.29
C THR A 124 -4.64 -3.69 -7.94
N VAL A 125 -5.37 -3.98 -6.87
CA VAL A 125 -4.86 -3.96 -5.49
C VAL A 125 -4.47 -5.37 -5.11
N SER A 126 -3.29 -5.55 -4.56
CA SER A 126 -2.89 -6.80 -3.89
C SER A 126 -2.30 -6.49 -2.52
N PHE A 127 -2.59 -7.36 -1.55
CA PHE A 127 -2.10 -7.23 -0.18
C PHE A 127 -2.18 -8.57 0.55
N TRP A 128 -1.36 -8.72 1.57
CA TRP A 128 -1.50 -9.81 2.53
C TRP A 128 -2.24 -9.31 3.75
N ALA A 129 -3.18 -10.11 4.23
CA ALA A 129 -3.94 -9.79 5.45
C ALA A 129 -4.30 -11.03 6.24
N LYS A 130 -4.46 -10.84 7.56
CA LYS A 130 -5.12 -11.76 8.47
C LYS A 130 -5.87 -10.99 9.55
N ALA A 131 -6.74 -11.68 10.29
CA ALA A 131 -7.46 -11.14 11.44
C ALA A 131 -7.41 -12.11 12.62
N ASP A 132 -7.95 -11.73 13.78
CA ASP A 132 -8.07 -12.61 14.96
C ASP A 132 -9.09 -13.74 14.78
N ALA A 133 -10.04 -13.57 13.88
CA ALA A 133 -11.07 -14.52 13.49
C ALA A 133 -11.52 -14.24 12.06
N THR A 134 -12.48 -14.98 11.54
CA THR A 134 -13.12 -14.59 10.26
C THR A 134 -13.80 -13.25 10.41
N LYS A 135 -13.35 -12.27 9.62
CA LYS A 135 -13.83 -10.89 9.58
C LYS A 135 -14.06 -10.45 8.15
N ASP A 136 -14.93 -9.48 7.98
CA ASP A 136 -15.09 -8.80 6.71
C ASP A 136 -14.17 -7.57 6.62
N LEU A 137 -13.69 -7.31 5.43
CA LEU A 137 -12.86 -6.15 5.08
C LEU A 137 -13.40 -5.57 3.79
N THR A 138 -13.63 -4.26 3.72
CA THR A 138 -13.98 -3.61 2.45
C THR A 138 -12.84 -2.71 2.00
N VAL A 139 -12.46 -2.85 0.73
CA VAL A 139 -11.49 -1.96 0.07
C VAL A 139 -12.22 -0.98 -0.83
N GLU A 140 -11.88 0.30 -0.70
CA GLU A 140 -12.49 1.41 -1.44
C GLU A 140 -11.40 2.27 -2.08
N PHE A 141 -11.66 2.76 -3.29
CA PHE A 141 -10.98 3.92 -3.86
C PHE A 141 -11.93 5.11 -3.89
N LEU A 142 -11.44 6.25 -3.38
CA LEU A 142 -12.15 7.51 -3.40
C LEU A 142 -11.33 8.57 -4.13
N GLN A 143 -11.88 9.20 -5.15
CA GLN A 143 -11.31 10.34 -5.84
C GLN A 143 -11.77 11.63 -5.14
N TYR A 144 -10.82 12.38 -4.58
CA TYR A 144 -11.06 13.68 -3.93
C TYR A 144 -10.49 14.80 -4.77
N PHE A 145 -11.33 15.74 -5.13
CA PHE A 145 -11.01 16.80 -6.10
C PHE A 145 -10.38 18.05 -5.46
N GLY A 146 -10.06 18.00 -4.18
CA GLY A 146 -9.39 19.09 -3.45
C GLY A 146 -10.34 20.08 -2.82
N THR A 147 -9.77 21.21 -2.39
CA THR A 147 -10.47 22.36 -1.78
C THR A 147 -10.18 23.65 -2.54
N GLY A 148 -10.94 24.73 -2.22
CA GLY A 148 -10.88 25.99 -2.93
C GLY A 148 -11.56 25.97 -4.30
N GLY A 149 -12.08 27.08 -4.77
CA GLY A 149 -12.64 27.23 -6.13
C GLY A 149 -13.86 26.36 -6.47
N SER A 150 -14.62 25.89 -5.50
CA SER A 150 -15.81 25.04 -5.68
C SER A 150 -15.54 23.73 -6.47
N PRO A 151 -14.70 22.84 -5.95
CA PRO A 151 -14.41 21.57 -6.59
C PRO A 151 -15.63 20.65 -6.62
N SER A 152 -15.61 19.70 -7.57
CA SER A 152 -16.61 18.64 -7.62
C SER A 152 -16.63 17.81 -6.33
N ALA A 153 -17.81 17.26 -5.99
CA ALA A 153 -17.92 16.27 -4.91
C ALA A 153 -17.05 15.04 -5.24
N TYR A 154 -16.56 14.36 -4.20
CA TYR A 154 -15.78 13.14 -4.35
C TYR A 154 -16.56 12.05 -5.12
N VAL A 155 -15.84 11.16 -5.77
CA VAL A 155 -16.37 9.98 -6.47
C VAL A 155 -15.67 8.73 -5.96
N THR A 156 -16.41 7.64 -5.83
CA THR A 156 -15.86 6.35 -5.41
C THR A 156 -15.93 5.33 -6.54
N ALA A 157 -14.92 4.46 -6.63
CA ALA A 157 -15.03 3.23 -7.39
C ALA A 157 -15.93 2.24 -6.63
N THR A 158 -16.47 1.23 -7.34
CA THR A 158 -17.27 0.18 -6.71
C THR A 158 -16.45 -0.53 -5.64
N PRO A 159 -16.85 -0.49 -4.36
CA PRO A 159 -16.10 -1.09 -3.28
C PRO A 159 -16.05 -2.61 -3.39
N GLN A 160 -14.99 -3.23 -2.90
CA GLN A 160 -14.82 -4.68 -2.93
C GLN A 160 -14.71 -5.22 -1.51
N LYS A 161 -15.58 -6.19 -1.19
CA LYS A 161 -15.61 -6.85 0.11
C LYS A 161 -14.82 -8.16 0.07
N PHE A 162 -14.09 -8.44 1.13
CA PHE A 162 -13.29 -9.65 1.33
C PHE A 162 -13.66 -10.29 2.67
N SER A 163 -13.61 -11.60 2.75
CA SER A 163 -13.60 -12.32 4.02
C SER A 163 -12.15 -12.71 4.33
N ILE A 164 -11.63 -12.25 5.45
CA ILE A 164 -10.27 -12.53 5.92
C ILE A 164 -10.34 -13.45 7.14
N SER A 165 -9.32 -14.29 7.32
CA SER A 165 -9.27 -15.29 8.39
C SER A 165 -8.07 -15.05 9.32
N ASN A 166 -7.82 -15.97 10.23
CA ASN A 166 -6.69 -15.93 11.16
C ASN A 166 -5.36 -16.42 10.56
N THR A 167 -5.32 -16.65 9.25
CA THR A 167 -4.09 -17.04 8.53
C THR A 167 -3.73 -15.97 7.49
N TRP A 168 -2.43 -15.71 7.33
CA TRP A 168 -1.95 -14.82 6.29
C TRP A 168 -2.38 -15.32 4.92
N THR A 169 -3.11 -14.50 4.19
CA THR A 169 -3.61 -14.81 2.85
C THR A 169 -3.40 -13.61 1.93
N LYS A 170 -2.94 -13.87 0.70
CA LYS A 170 -2.83 -12.84 -0.34
C LYS A 170 -4.22 -12.62 -0.95
N PHE A 171 -4.66 -11.38 -0.91
CA PHE A 171 -5.88 -10.92 -1.57
C PHE A 171 -5.55 -10.08 -2.78
N THR A 172 -6.35 -10.20 -3.82
CA THR A 172 -6.22 -9.45 -5.06
C THR A 172 -7.59 -9.07 -5.58
N LYS A 173 -7.76 -7.81 -5.97
CA LYS A 173 -8.97 -7.32 -6.64
C LYS A 173 -8.66 -6.22 -7.63
N THR A 174 -9.43 -6.24 -8.71
CA THR A 174 -9.40 -5.23 -9.77
C THR A 174 -10.51 -4.20 -9.55
N PHE A 175 -10.18 -2.93 -9.78
CA PHE A 175 -11.09 -1.80 -9.66
C PHE A 175 -11.07 -1.00 -10.97
N SER A 176 -12.26 -0.59 -11.43
CA SER A 176 -12.38 0.43 -12.48
C SER A 176 -12.46 1.80 -11.82
N ILE A 177 -11.42 2.60 -11.96
CA ILE A 177 -11.38 3.97 -11.40
C ILE A 177 -12.18 4.89 -12.33
N PRO A 178 -13.17 5.64 -11.80
CA PRO A 178 -13.98 6.51 -12.64
C PRO A 178 -13.16 7.58 -13.37
N SER A 179 -13.63 7.96 -14.56
CA SER A 179 -13.09 9.12 -15.28
C SER A 179 -13.38 10.42 -14.52
N ILE A 180 -12.46 11.35 -14.57
CA ILE A 180 -12.64 12.71 -14.04
C ILE A 180 -13.08 13.72 -15.09
N THR A 181 -13.44 13.27 -16.30
CA THR A 181 -13.97 14.14 -17.35
C THR A 181 -15.19 14.91 -16.83
N GLY A 182 -15.20 16.21 -17.03
CA GLY A 182 -16.27 17.10 -16.54
C GLY A 182 -16.22 17.42 -15.05
N LYS A 183 -15.17 17.02 -14.33
CA LYS A 183 -14.96 17.38 -12.91
C LYS A 183 -14.12 18.65 -12.78
N THR A 184 -14.43 19.43 -11.76
CA THR A 184 -13.70 20.64 -11.39
C THR A 184 -12.71 20.29 -10.26
N LEU A 185 -11.44 20.62 -10.44
CA LEU A 185 -10.42 20.49 -9.40
C LEU A 185 -10.45 21.72 -8.49
N GLY A 186 -10.14 21.52 -7.23
CA GLY A 186 -9.90 22.61 -6.29
C GLY A 186 -8.62 23.39 -6.63
N THR A 187 -8.53 24.60 -6.09
CA THR A 187 -7.38 25.50 -6.33
C THR A 187 -6.22 25.28 -5.39
N ASP A 188 -6.41 24.49 -4.32
CA ASP A 188 -5.41 24.34 -3.24
C ASP A 188 -4.39 23.23 -3.53
N ASN A 189 -4.44 22.59 -4.71
CA ASN A 189 -3.53 21.52 -5.13
C ASN A 189 -3.42 20.36 -4.13
N ASN A 190 -4.52 20.05 -3.44
CA ASN A 190 -4.59 19.02 -2.41
C ASN A 190 -5.50 17.85 -2.80
N ASP A 191 -5.77 17.69 -4.09
CA ASP A 191 -6.50 16.57 -4.66
C ASP A 191 -5.71 15.26 -4.57
N TYR A 192 -6.42 14.15 -4.39
CA TYR A 192 -5.82 12.82 -4.24
C TYR A 192 -6.80 11.72 -4.60
N ILE A 193 -6.27 10.52 -4.78
CA ILE A 193 -7.04 9.28 -4.72
C ILE A 193 -6.70 8.56 -3.41
N ASP A 194 -7.72 8.17 -2.64
CA ASP A 194 -7.58 7.50 -1.34
C ASP A 194 -7.84 6.01 -1.51
N LEU A 195 -6.86 5.18 -1.15
CA LEU A 195 -7.05 3.75 -0.93
C LEU A 195 -7.42 3.55 0.53
N ALA A 196 -8.59 2.98 0.80
CA ALA A 196 -9.09 2.74 2.15
C ALA A 196 -9.43 1.27 2.37
N PHE A 197 -8.91 0.71 3.45
CA PHE A 197 -9.30 -0.57 4.02
C PHE A 197 -10.25 -0.30 5.18
N TRP A 198 -11.53 -0.65 5.01
CA TRP A 198 -12.56 -0.45 6.03
C TRP A 198 -12.69 -1.71 6.88
N MET A 199 -12.55 -1.55 8.19
CA MET A 199 -12.59 -2.64 9.17
C MET A 199 -13.83 -2.59 10.06
N ASP A 200 -14.51 -1.43 10.16
CA ASP A 200 -15.75 -1.21 10.89
C ASP A 200 -16.56 -0.15 10.17
N ALA A 201 -17.87 -0.37 10.00
CA ALA A 201 -18.74 0.62 9.38
C ALA A 201 -20.20 0.41 9.82
N GLY A 202 -20.78 1.40 10.48
CA GLY A 202 -22.21 1.43 10.80
C GLY A 202 -23.08 1.68 9.57
N SER A 203 -24.39 1.67 9.78
CA SER A 203 -25.39 1.73 8.70
C SER A 203 -25.32 2.98 7.81
N ASP A 204 -24.77 4.10 8.31
CA ASP A 204 -24.60 5.34 7.53
C ASP A 204 -23.65 5.15 6.33
N TYR A 205 -22.83 4.11 6.36
CA TYR A 205 -21.83 3.81 5.31
C TYR A 205 -22.23 2.63 4.41
N ASN A 206 -23.40 2.02 4.57
CA ASN A 206 -23.80 0.79 3.89
C ASN A 206 -23.61 0.84 2.37
N THR A 207 -24.06 1.91 1.71
CA THR A 207 -23.91 2.07 0.24
C THR A 207 -22.45 2.24 -0.19
N ARG A 208 -21.63 2.82 0.68
CA ARG A 208 -20.23 3.15 0.40
C ARG A 208 -19.30 1.95 0.57
N VAL A 209 -19.65 1.01 1.45
CA VAL A 209 -18.75 -0.09 1.85
C VAL A 209 -19.41 -1.48 1.71
N SER A 210 -20.38 -1.62 0.82
CA SER A 210 -21.09 -2.91 0.58
C SER A 210 -21.66 -3.53 1.87
N SER A 211 -22.26 -2.70 2.73
CA SER A 211 -22.84 -3.14 4.01
C SER A 211 -21.87 -3.97 4.85
N LEU A 212 -20.68 -3.42 5.08
CA LEU A 212 -19.65 -4.08 5.90
C LEU A 212 -20.18 -4.46 7.29
N GLY A 213 -20.89 -3.53 7.93
CA GLY A 213 -21.42 -3.71 9.27
C GLY A 213 -20.42 -3.32 10.37
N ASN A 214 -20.96 -3.17 11.59
CA ASN A 214 -20.16 -2.93 12.79
C ASN A 214 -19.43 -4.21 13.21
N GLN A 215 -18.14 -4.12 13.45
CA GLN A 215 -17.32 -5.22 13.95
C GLN A 215 -16.10 -4.73 14.72
N SER A 216 -15.73 -5.49 15.75
CA SER A 216 -14.49 -5.33 16.49
C SER A 216 -13.55 -6.48 16.16
N GLY A 217 -12.24 -6.27 16.30
CA GLY A 217 -11.24 -7.31 16.09
C GLY A 217 -9.86 -6.76 15.78
N THR A 218 -8.94 -7.69 15.57
CA THR A 218 -7.58 -7.39 15.16
C THR A 218 -7.43 -7.64 13.67
N PHE A 219 -6.87 -6.66 12.97
CA PHE A 219 -6.61 -6.69 11.53
C PHE A 219 -5.13 -6.44 11.29
N GLU A 220 -4.51 -7.25 10.46
CA GLU A 220 -3.07 -7.18 10.17
C GLU A 220 -2.86 -7.14 8.65
N PHE A 221 -1.92 -6.28 8.22
CA PHE A 221 -1.64 -6.06 6.79
C PHE A 221 -0.13 -6.09 6.52
N ALA A 222 0.23 -6.68 5.38
CA ALA A 222 1.58 -6.69 4.84
C ALA A 222 1.57 -6.56 3.31
N GLN A 223 2.64 -6.05 2.73
CA GLN A 223 2.89 -6.01 1.28
C GLN A 223 1.71 -5.47 0.46
N VAL A 224 1.28 -4.25 0.76
CA VAL A 224 0.20 -3.59 0.01
C VAL A 224 0.75 -2.99 -1.28
N GLN A 225 0.14 -3.33 -2.40
CA GLN A 225 0.50 -2.86 -3.74
C GLN A 225 -0.74 -2.43 -4.52
N VAL A 226 -0.61 -1.34 -5.26
CA VAL A 226 -1.58 -0.88 -6.27
C VAL A 226 -0.84 -0.64 -7.57
N GLU A 227 -1.28 -1.28 -8.62
CA GLU A 227 -0.68 -1.22 -9.94
C GLU A 227 -1.74 -1.06 -11.04
N GLU A 228 -1.35 -0.45 -12.16
CA GLU A 228 -2.21 -0.35 -13.33
C GLU A 228 -2.39 -1.70 -14.00
N GLY A 229 -3.58 -1.95 -14.54
CA GLY A 229 -3.92 -3.19 -15.21
C GLY A 229 -4.82 -4.10 -14.38
N SER A 230 -5.15 -5.27 -14.96
CA SER A 230 -6.13 -6.22 -14.40
C SER A 230 -5.49 -7.44 -13.73
N SER A 231 -4.18 -7.49 -13.61
CA SER A 231 -3.43 -8.63 -13.04
C SER A 231 -2.48 -8.15 -11.97
N ALA A 232 -2.48 -8.83 -10.82
CA ALA A 232 -1.50 -8.58 -9.77
C ALA A 232 -0.17 -9.24 -10.15
N THR A 233 0.91 -8.49 -9.96
CA THR A 233 2.27 -9.01 -10.03
C THR A 233 2.81 -9.35 -8.63
N ASP A 234 4.04 -9.84 -8.55
CA ASP A 234 4.72 -9.99 -7.28
C ASP A 234 4.96 -8.61 -6.64
N PHE A 235 5.01 -8.58 -5.31
CA PHE A 235 5.22 -7.33 -4.59
C PHE A 235 6.53 -6.65 -5.03
N GLU A 236 6.43 -5.38 -5.42
CA GLU A 236 7.58 -4.59 -5.83
C GLU A 236 8.32 -4.06 -4.59
N TYR A 237 9.46 -4.68 -4.31
CA TYR A 237 10.35 -4.20 -3.25
C TYR A 237 11.13 -2.99 -3.72
N LYS A 238 11.11 -1.96 -2.89
CA LYS A 238 12.04 -0.83 -2.97
C LYS A 238 13.04 -0.93 -1.83
N SER A 239 14.25 -0.47 -2.04
CA SER A 239 15.22 -0.35 -0.95
C SER A 239 14.68 0.58 0.16
N ILE A 240 15.13 0.37 1.40
CA ILE A 240 14.77 1.25 2.53
C ILE A 240 15.16 2.70 2.23
N GLY A 241 16.30 2.91 1.54
CA GLY A 241 16.75 4.23 1.13
C GLY A 241 15.78 4.93 0.18
N GLU A 242 15.27 4.24 -0.84
CA GLU A 242 14.28 4.78 -1.77
C GLU A 242 12.95 5.04 -1.06
N THR A 243 12.48 4.07 -0.26
CA THR A 243 11.21 4.19 0.46
C THR A 243 11.20 5.38 1.42
N ILE A 244 12.30 5.60 2.18
CA ILE A 244 12.38 6.75 3.09
C ILE A 244 12.45 8.08 2.34
N GLN A 245 13.07 8.14 1.15
CA GLN A 245 13.05 9.36 0.33
C GLN A 245 11.63 9.67 -0.17
N ASP A 246 10.88 8.67 -0.62
CA ASP A 246 9.47 8.83 -0.99
C ASP A 246 8.63 9.33 0.20
N CYS A 247 8.87 8.79 1.41
CA CYS A 247 8.19 9.21 2.63
C CYS A 247 8.51 10.66 3.03
N LYS A 248 9.77 11.07 2.90
CA LYS A 248 10.24 12.42 3.28
C LYS A 248 9.59 13.56 2.49
N ARG A 249 9.01 13.28 1.31
CA ARG A 249 8.18 14.26 0.59
C ARG A 249 6.94 14.70 1.39
N TYR A 250 6.46 13.85 2.31
CA TYR A 250 5.23 14.06 3.06
C TYR A 250 5.46 14.28 4.56
N TYR A 251 6.50 13.69 5.09
CA TYR A 251 6.89 13.85 6.49
C TYR A 251 8.37 13.55 6.66
N MET A 252 9.04 14.41 7.39
CA MET A 252 10.42 14.23 7.81
C MET A 252 10.52 14.52 9.32
N HIS A 253 10.96 13.53 10.08
CA HIS A 253 11.32 13.73 11.47
C HIS A 253 12.72 14.36 11.52
N LEU A 254 12.76 15.61 11.91
CA LEU A 254 14.02 16.26 12.24
C LEU A 254 14.32 15.88 13.69
N LEU A 255 15.31 15.01 13.89
CA LEU A 255 15.84 14.77 15.22
C LEU A 255 16.23 16.14 15.81
N ASN A 256 15.71 16.44 17.00
CA ASN A 256 16.15 17.58 17.77
C ASN A 256 17.66 17.36 18.01
N ILE A 257 18.48 17.98 17.21
CA ILE A 257 19.92 18.08 17.50
C ILE A 257 19.97 18.94 18.73
N GLY A 258 19.87 18.26 19.89
CA GLY A 258 19.89 18.90 21.19
C GLY A 258 21.05 19.89 21.24
N GLY A 259 20.73 21.10 21.55
CA GLY A 259 21.54 22.29 21.82
C GLY A 259 23.07 22.16 21.83
N GLY A 260 23.67 21.78 20.73
CA GLY A 260 25.08 21.84 20.47
C GLY A 260 25.35 22.84 19.34
N GLY A 261 24.75 24.01 19.40
CA GLY A 261 25.16 25.12 18.58
C GLY A 261 26.57 25.51 19.01
N TYR A 262 27.55 25.37 18.14
CA TYR A 262 28.84 26.02 18.33
C TYR A 262 28.61 27.53 18.21
N ALA A 263 28.31 28.18 19.35
CA ALA A 263 28.32 29.60 19.47
C ALA A 263 29.71 30.01 19.99
N THR A 264 30.58 30.43 19.10
CA THR A 264 31.77 31.19 19.47
C THR A 264 31.37 32.66 19.51
N GLY A 265 31.09 33.20 20.69
CA GLY A 265 30.78 34.63 20.85
C GLY A 265 30.43 34.97 22.26
N SER A 266 31.13 35.89 22.84
CA SER A 266 30.95 36.48 24.18
C SER A 266 29.59 37.16 24.34
N GLY A 267 28.79 36.75 25.31
CA GLY A 267 27.90 37.62 26.07
C GLY A 267 26.61 38.13 25.47
N GLN A 268 26.08 37.52 24.38
CA GLN A 268 24.75 37.86 23.87
C GLN A 268 23.94 36.57 23.71
N THR A 269 22.63 36.65 23.98
CA THR A 269 21.71 35.52 23.78
C THR A 269 21.77 35.04 22.34
N ALA A 270 22.62 34.05 22.03
CA ALA A 270 22.78 33.50 20.69
C ALA A 270 21.51 32.72 20.32
N ARG A 271 20.79 33.17 19.31
CA ARG A 271 19.76 32.35 18.65
C ARG A 271 20.46 31.45 17.66
N ALA A 272 20.51 30.15 17.96
CA ALA A 272 20.96 29.16 16.99
C ALA A 272 19.83 28.94 15.96
N TYR A 273 20.07 29.33 14.70
CA TYR A 273 19.21 28.99 13.59
C TYR A 273 19.71 27.68 12.98
N THR A 274 18.95 26.61 13.12
CA THR A 274 19.20 25.35 12.40
C THR A 274 18.48 25.38 11.06
N TYR A 275 19.23 25.34 9.98
CA TYR A 275 18.66 25.17 8.64
C TYR A 275 18.47 23.69 8.37
N ALA A 276 17.23 23.25 8.12
CA ALA A 276 16.94 21.91 7.61
C ALA A 276 16.78 21.98 6.09
N THR A 277 17.64 21.25 5.37
CA THR A 277 17.47 21.08 3.94
C THR A 277 16.47 19.96 3.69
N PHE A 278 15.35 20.25 3.05
CA PHE A 278 14.40 19.23 2.64
C PHE A 278 14.93 18.52 1.40
N PRO A 279 15.03 17.18 1.41
CA PRO A 279 15.59 16.40 0.28
C PRO A 279 14.68 16.39 -0.95
N ALA A 280 13.42 16.80 -0.79
CA ALA A 280 12.44 16.94 -1.85
C ALA A 280 11.50 18.11 -1.56
N ARG A 281 10.86 18.67 -2.59
CA ARG A 281 9.79 19.64 -2.41
C ARG A 281 8.67 18.98 -1.60
N MET A 282 8.44 19.48 -0.38
CA MET A 282 7.33 19.01 0.46
C MET A 282 6.01 19.28 -0.22
N ARG A 283 5.10 18.33 -0.16
CA ARG A 283 3.73 18.57 -0.57
C ARG A 283 3.02 19.40 0.51
N VAL A 284 2.29 20.43 0.11
CA VAL A 284 1.33 21.08 0.98
C VAL A 284 0.32 20.03 1.41
N ASN A 285 0.03 19.94 2.72
CA ASN A 285 -0.79 18.86 3.31
C ASN A 285 -1.97 18.45 2.43
N PRO A 286 -2.09 17.15 2.12
CA PRO A 286 -3.32 16.61 1.56
C PRO A 286 -4.44 16.64 2.59
#